data_d95724dc35631e69b91bbd7bc430503b
#
_entry.id   d95724dc35631e69b91bbd7bc430503b
#
_cell.length_a   1.000
_cell.length_b   1.000
_cell.length_c   1.000
_cell.angle_alpha   90.00
_cell.angle_beta   90.00
_cell.angle_gamma   90.00
#
_symmetry.space_group_name_H-M   'P 1'
#
loop_
_entity.id
_entity.type
_entity.pdbx_description
1 polymer ?
#
loop_
_entity_poly.entity_id
_entity_poly.type
_entity_poly.pdbx_seq_one_letter_code
_entity_poly.pdbx_strand_id
1 'polypeptide(L)'
;VFSRLIDTYDLSLTKTDLLSVYRSHRPDIRLELDTLKALEILKQDFTLGMITDGRSITQRNKFRALGLEQFIGNENLVISEEFGSEKPSERNFMFFQNKYADAKFVYVGDNLRKDFITPNKLGWKTICLLDDGRNIHRQDFSCQEEYLPDVKIRTLKELLSL
;
A
#
# COMPACT_ATOMS: atom_id res chain seq x y z
N VAL A 1 -0.33 -5.42 23.83
CA VAL A 1 0.27 -4.08 23.88
C VAL A 1 -0.55 -3.16 24.78
N PHE A 2 -1.84 -2.88 24.48
CA PHE A 2 -2.65 -1.89 25.23
C PHE A 2 -2.91 -2.25 26.68
N SER A 3 -3.18 -3.52 27.03
CA SER A 3 -3.31 -3.93 28.42
C SER A 3 -2.04 -3.61 29.23
N ARG A 4 -0.87 -3.94 28.66
CA ARG A 4 0.41 -3.64 29.30
C ARG A 4 0.65 -2.13 29.49
N LEU A 5 0.20 -1.28 28.55
CA LEU A 5 0.27 0.18 28.71
C LEU A 5 -0.59 0.66 29.87
N ILE A 6 -1.84 0.17 29.95
CA ILE A 6 -2.76 0.51 31.04
C ILE A 6 -2.15 0.12 32.39
N ASP A 7 -1.64 -1.11 32.50
CA ASP A 7 -1.07 -1.64 33.74
C ASP A 7 0.23 -0.92 34.12
N THR A 8 1.10 -0.60 33.16
CA THR A 8 2.41 0.02 33.42
C THR A 8 2.29 1.49 33.85
N TYR A 9 1.32 2.22 33.29
CA TYR A 9 1.17 3.66 33.53
C TYR A 9 -0.06 4.01 34.37
N ASP A 10 -0.72 3.02 34.97
CA ASP A 10 -1.92 3.18 35.81
C ASP A 10 -2.97 4.10 35.14
N LEU A 11 -3.28 3.81 33.86
CA LEU A 11 -4.17 4.66 33.08
C LEU A 11 -5.63 4.38 33.45
N SER A 12 -6.41 5.45 33.70
CA SER A 12 -7.86 5.38 33.88
C SER A 12 -8.65 5.12 32.59
N LEU A 13 -7.98 4.58 31.54
CA LEU A 13 -8.54 4.29 30.23
C LEU A 13 -8.77 2.79 30.07
N THR A 14 -9.82 2.42 29.34
CA THR A 14 -10.05 1.04 28.96
C THR A 14 -9.22 0.65 27.71
N LYS A 15 -9.04 -0.65 27.50
CA LYS A 15 -8.45 -1.16 26.24
C LYS A 15 -9.23 -0.71 25.01
N THR A 16 -10.55 -0.57 25.13
CA THR A 16 -11.44 -0.12 24.07
C THR A 16 -11.17 1.35 23.73
N ASP A 17 -10.96 2.19 24.74
CA ASP A 17 -10.63 3.61 24.53
C ASP A 17 -9.32 3.76 23.76
N LEU A 18 -8.27 3.06 24.19
CA LEU A 18 -6.98 3.08 23.52
C LEU A 18 -7.07 2.53 22.06
N LEU A 19 -7.85 1.48 21.85
CA LEU A 19 -8.11 0.95 20.51
C LEU A 19 -8.86 1.95 19.63
N SER A 20 -9.82 2.67 20.18
CA SER A 20 -10.58 3.70 19.47
C SER A 20 -9.66 4.84 19.04
N VAL A 21 -8.86 5.38 19.94
CA VAL A 21 -7.87 6.42 19.64
C VAL A 21 -6.89 5.94 18.57
N TYR A 22 -6.32 4.74 18.73
CA TYR A 22 -5.39 4.17 17.76
C TYR A 22 -5.98 4.02 16.36
N ARG A 23 -7.24 3.54 16.29
CA ARG A 23 -7.93 3.30 15.00
C ARG A 23 -8.38 4.58 14.30
N SER A 24 -8.80 5.59 15.06
CA SER A 24 -9.25 6.88 14.53
C SER A 24 -8.11 7.89 14.35
N HIS A 25 -6.89 7.53 14.72
CA HIS A 25 -5.73 8.38 14.61
C HIS A 25 -5.59 8.98 13.20
N ARG A 26 -5.38 10.28 13.16
CA ARG A 26 -5.04 11.01 11.92
C ARG A 26 -3.53 11.24 11.92
N PRO A 27 -2.78 10.50 11.10
CA PRO A 27 -1.33 10.61 11.12
C PRO A 27 -0.87 11.95 10.49
N ASP A 28 0.18 12.54 11.05
CA ASP A 28 0.91 13.63 10.39
C ASP A 28 2.04 13.01 9.56
N ILE A 29 1.72 12.61 8.35
CA ILE A 29 2.63 12.01 7.38
C ILE A 29 2.50 12.75 6.05
N ARG A 30 3.61 12.87 5.33
CA ARG A 30 3.67 13.60 4.05
C ARG A 30 4.48 12.80 3.05
N LEU A 31 4.15 12.98 1.77
CA LEU A 31 4.99 12.50 0.69
C LEU A 31 6.27 13.34 0.61
N GLU A 32 7.38 12.69 0.34
CA GLU A 32 8.62 13.37 -0.03
C GLU A 32 8.43 14.10 -1.37
N LEU A 33 9.11 15.25 -1.53
CA LEU A 33 8.95 16.11 -2.72
C LEU A 33 9.20 15.36 -4.04
N ASP A 34 10.18 14.47 -4.08
CA ASP A 34 10.48 13.70 -5.28
C ASP A 34 9.40 12.67 -5.60
N THR A 35 8.79 12.07 -4.57
CA THR A 35 7.62 11.19 -4.72
C THR A 35 6.40 11.95 -5.23
N LEU A 36 6.15 13.13 -4.67
CA LEU A 36 5.05 13.99 -5.11
C LEU A 36 5.18 14.34 -6.60
N LYS A 37 6.36 14.81 -7.02
CA LYS A 37 6.66 15.13 -8.43
C LYS A 37 6.52 13.91 -9.34
N ALA A 38 6.98 12.74 -8.89
CA ALA A 38 6.84 11.51 -9.66
C ALA A 38 5.36 11.17 -9.90
N LEU A 39 4.51 11.27 -8.87
CA LEU A 39 3.07 11.03 -8.99
C LEU A 39 2.39 12.07 -9.89
N GLU A 40 2.81 13.35 -9.84
CA GLU A 40 2.29 14.41 -10.72
C GLU A 40 2.58 14.13 -12.20
N ILE A 41 3.74 13.57 -12.50
CA ILE A 41 4.11 13.19 -13.88
C ILE A 41 3.36 11.92 -14.28
N LEU A 42 3.40 10.88 -13.45
CA LEU A 42 2.79 9.59 -13.77
C LEU A 42 1.29 9.68 -14.03
N LYS A 43 0.57 10.52 -13.29
CA LYS A 43 -0.89 10.67 -13.50
C LYS A 43 -1.28 11.30 -14.84
N GLN A 44 -0.33 11.87 -15.59
CA GLN A 44 -0.59 12.45 -16.93
C GLN A 44 -0.79 11.34 -17.97
N ASP A 45 -0.03 10.24 -17.82
CA ASP A 45 0.00 9.15 -18.81
C ASP A 45 -0.64 7.86 -18.28
N PHE A 46 -0.81 7.74 -16.97
CA PHE A 46 -1.30 6.53 -16.31
C PHE A 46 -2.52 6.78 -15.43
N THR A 47 -3.44 5.83 -15.42
CA THR A 47 -4.47 5.75 -14.38
C THR A 47 -3.86 5.13 -13.13
N LEU A 48 -3.84 5.87 -12.03
CA LEU A 48 -3.27 5.40 -10.77
C LEU A 48 -4.34 4.73 -9.91
N GLY A 49 -3.96 3.63 -9.26
CA GLY A 49 -4.78 2.90 -8.32
C GLY A 49 -4.00 2.46 -7.09
N MET A 50 -4.69 2.09 -6.03
CA MET A 50 -4.08 1.63 -4.78
C MET A 50 -4.81 0.41 -4.22
N ILE A 51 -4.03 -0.60 -3.82
CA ILE A 51 -4.51 -1.75 -3.04
C ILE A 51 -3.79 -1.71 -1.69
N THR A 52 -4.55 -1.60 -0.61
CA THR A 52 -3.98 -1.54 0.74
C THR A 52 -4.73 -2.46 1.70
N ASP A 53 -3.95 -3.22 2.51
CA ASP A 53 -4.50 -4.06 3.55
C ASP A 53 -4.64 -3.27 4.86
N GLY A 54 -5.75 -3.46 5.54
CA GLY A 54 -6.01 -2.89 6.85
C GLY A 54 -7.41 -2.34 7.02
N ARG A 55 -7.63 -1.69 8.17
CA ARG A 55 -8.93 -1.13 8.51
C ARG A 55 -9.24 0.12 7.70
N SER A 56 -10.49 0.22 7.26
CA SER A 56 -11.00 1.32 6.44
C SER A 56 -10.62 2.69 6.99
N ILE A 57 -10.99 2.98 8.21
CA ILE A 57 -10.72 4.29 8.83
C ILE A 57 -9.22 4.62 8.87
N THR A 58 -8.39 3.63 9.19
CA THR A 58 -6.93 3.83 9.29
C THR A 58 -6.31 4.09 7.92
N GLN A 59 -6.68 3.30 6.91
CA GLN A 59 -6.13 3.45 5.56
C GLN A 59 -6.63 4.72 4.88
N ARG A 60 -7.90 5.09 5.07
CA ARG A 60 -8.45 6.35 4.56
C ARG A 60 -7.79 7.57 5.22
N ASN A 61 -7.52 7.51 6.53
CA ASN A 61 -6.80 8.60 7.21
C ASN A 61 -5.37 8.77 6.68
N LYS A 62 -4.65 7.68 6.41
CA LYS A 62 -3.33 7.72 5.77
C LYS A 62 -3.41 8.27 4.34
N PHE A 63 -4.36 7.78 3.56
CA PHE A 63 -4.58 8.21 2.17
C PHE A 63 -4.79 9.72 2.08
N ARG A 64 -5.66 10.28 2.96
CA ARG A 64 -5.89 11.72 3.05
C ARG A 64 -4.68 12.49 3.55
N ALA A 65 -4.03 12.01 4.62
CA ALA A 65 -2.85 12.68 5.18
C ALA A 65 -1.70 12.79 4.17
N LEU A 66 -1.54 11.78 3.30
CA LEU A 66 -0.57 11.79 2.20
C LEU A 66 -1.03 12.61 0.98
N GLY A 67 -2.26 13.14 0.97
CA GLY A 67 -2.80 13.90 -0.15
C GLY A 67 -3.00 13.06 -1.41
N LEU A 68 -3.18 11.73 -1.28
CA LEU A 68 -3.28 10.83 -2.42
C LEU A 68 -4.60 10.98 -3.20
N GLU A 69 -5.60 11.64 -2.64
CA GLU A 69 -6.89 11.94 -3.29
C GLU A 69 -6.74 12.76 -4.58
N GLN A 70 -5.65 13.54 -4.71
CA GLN A 70 -5.36 14.32 -5.92
C GLN A 70 -4.80 13.48 -7.07
N PHE A 71 -4.35 12.25 -6.80
CA PHE A 71 -3.74 11.35 -7.78
C PHE A 71 -4.58 10.12 -8.07
N ILE A 72 -5.31 9.62 -7.06
CA ILE A 72 -6.03 8.36 -7.09
C ILE A 72 -7.49 8.62 -6.72
N GLY A 73 -8.41 8.39 -7.66
CA GLY A 73 -9.84 8.49 -7.38
C GLY A 73 -10.31 7.40 -6.39
N ASN A 74 -11.34 7.69 -5.62
CA ASN A 74 -11.90 6.74 -4.66
C ASN A 74 -12.34 5.41 -5.31
N GLU A 75 -12.72 5.45 -6.57
CA GLU A 75 -13.10 4.29 -7.39
C GLU A 75 -11.90 3.40 -7.78
N ASN A 76 -10.67 3.87 -7.51
CA ASN A 76 -9.40 3.17 -7.74
C ASN A 76 -8.67 2.90 -6.42
N LEU A 77 -9.35 3.04 -5.29
CA LEU A 77 -8.83 2.72 -3.96
C LEU A 77 -9.49 1.45 -3.44
N VAL A 78 -8.71 0.37 -3.32
CA VAL A 78 -9.13 -0.90 -2.73
C VAL A 78 -8.54 -1.02 -1.33
N ILE A 79 -9.39 -0.98 -0.31
CA ILE A 79 -9.03 -1.22 1.09
C ILE A 79 -9.59 -2.57 1.51
N SER A 80 -8.76 -3.46 2.06
CA SER A 80 -9.12 -4.85 2.31
C SER A 80 -10.35 -5.02 3.22
N GLU A 81 -10.52 -4.20 4.26
CA GLU A 81 -11.69 -4.27 5.13
C GLU A 81 -13.00 -3.90 4.38
N GLU A 82 -12.97 -2.93 3.48
CA GLU A 82 -14.12 -2.52 2.68
C GLU A 82 -14.43 -3.50 1.56
N PHE A 83 -13.37 -3.99 0.93
CA PHE A 83 -13.47 -4.87 -0.23
C PHE A 83 -13.73 -6.34 0.15
N GLY A 84 -13.52 -6.70 1.42
CA GLY A 84 -13.68 -8.05 1.94
C GLY A 84 -12.63 -9.04 1.41
N SER A 85 -11.45 -8.56 1.05
CA SER A 85 -10.34 -9.37 0.54
C SER A 85 -9.01 -8.65 0.75
N GLU A 86 -7.96 -9.38 1.15
CA GLU A 86 -6.61 -8.83 1.33
C GLU A 86 -5.61 -9.51 0.40
N LYS A 87 -4.47 -8.85 0.16
CA LYS A 87 -3.36 -9.44 -0.61
C LYS A 87 -2.81 -10.68 0.09
N PRO A 88 -2.44 -11.72 -0.63
CA PRO A 88 -2.25 -11.79 -2.08
C PRO A 88 -3.47 -12.29 -2.90
N SER A 89 -4.69 -12.17 -2.40
CA SER A 89 -5.88 -12.64 -3.11
C SER A 89 -6.00 -12.03 -4.52
N GLU A 90 -6.28 -12.85 -5.52
CA GLU A 90 -6.49 -12.42 -6.91
C GLU A 90 -7.64 -11.42 -7.05
N ARG A 91 -8.65 -11.52 -6.19
CA ARG A 91 -9.83 -10.66 -6.23
C ARG A 91 -9.49 -9.17 -6.24
N ASN A 92 -8.44 -8.77 -5.48
CA ASN A 92 -8.02 -7.37 -5.37
C ASN A 92 -7.43 -6.86 -6.69
N PHE A 93 -6.66 -7.70 -7.38
CA PHE A 93 -6.01 -7.36 -8.65
C PHE A 93 -6.98 -7.47 -9.82
N MET A 94 -7.81 -8.52 -9.84
CA MET A 94 -8.86 -8.73 -10.83
C MET A 94 -9.90 -7.59 -10.85
N PHE A 95 -10.11 -6.90 -9.72
CA PHE A 95 -10.93 -5.68 -9.71
C PHE A 95 -10.45 -4.66 -10.73
N PHE A 96 -9.14 -4.38 -10.77
CA PHE A 96 -8.56 -3.46 -11.74
C PHE A 96 -8.53 -4.05 -13.14
N GLN A 97 -8.19 -5.32 -13.28
CA GLN A 97 -8.13 -5.98 -14.59
C GLN A 97 -9.49 -6.01 -15.28
N ASN A 98 -10.55 -6.26 -14.53
CA ASN A 98 -11.91 -6.24 -15.07
C ASN A 98 -12.39 -4.81 -15.40
N LYS A 99 -11.96 -3.83 -14.60
CA LYS A 99 -12.33 -2.42 -14.80
C LYS A 99 -11.62 -1.80 -16.00
N TYR A 100 -10.41 -2.24 -16.29
CA TYR A 100 -9.52 -1.69 -17.34
C TYR A 100 -9.02 -2.80 -18.27
N ALA A 101 -9.94 -3.54 -18.90
CA ALA A 101 -9.66 -4.81 -19.61
C ALA A 101 -8.54 -4.72 -20.67
N ASP A 102 -8.40 -3.59 -21.37
CA ASP A 102 -7.41 -3.40 -22.44
C ASP A 102 -6.11 -2.72 -21.94
N ALA A 103 -5.98 -2.49 -20.64
CA ALA A 103 -4.81 -1.82 -20.07
C ALA A 103 -3.64 -2.78 -19.83
N LYS A 104 -2.43 -2.24 -19.90
CA LYS A 104 -1.25 -2.88 -19.33
C LYS A 104 -1.10 -2.45 -17.88
N PHE A 105 -0.78 -3.41 -17.02
CA PHE A 105 -0.70 -3.18 -15.57
C PHE A 105 0.74 -3.21 -15.08
N VAL A 106 1.04 -2.26 -14.21
CA VAL A 106 2.28 -2.21 -13.44
C VAL A 106 1.90 -2.18 -11.96
N TYR A 107 2.46 -3.07 -11.18
CA TYR A 107 2.27 -3.10 -9.74
C TYR A 107 3.56 -2.74 -9.01
N VAL A 108 3.48 -1.74 -8.14
CA VAL A 108 4.58 -1.30 -7.29
C VAL A 108 4.26 -1.69 -5.85
N GLY A 109 5.15 -2.44 -5.21
CA GLY A 109 4.98 -2.89 -3.82
C GLY A 109 6.30 -2.99 -3.09
N ASP A 110 6.27 -3.40 -1.83
CA ASP A 110 7.45 -3.55 -0.98
C ASP A 110 7.49 -4.88 -0.22
N ASN A 111 6.36 -5.59 -0.13
CA ASN A 111 6.25 -6.82 0.65
C ASN A 111 6.30 -8.06 -0.24
N LEU A 112 7.46 -8.72 -0.33
CA LEU A 112 7.68 -9.92 -1.14
C LEU A 112 6.67 -11.04 -0.88
N ARG A 113 6.14 -11.14 0.34
CA ARG A 113 5.21 -12.23 0.70
C ARG A 113 3.79 -12.03 0.16
N LYS A 114 3.42 -10.81 -0.21
CA LYS A 114 2.05 -10.45 -0.55
C LYS A 114 1.89 -9.78 -1.90
N ASP A 115 2.90 -9.02 -2.34
CA ASP A 115 2.71 -8.01 -3.37
C ASP A 115 2.95 -8.53 -4.78
N PHE A 116 3.76 -9.58 -4.95
CA PHE A 116 4.24 -9.95 -6.28
C PHE A 116 3.65 -11.25 -6.84
N ILE A 117 3.36 -12.25 -6.00
CA ILE A 117 2.88 -13.56 -6.44
C ILE A 117 1.63 -13.47 -7.34
N THR A 118 0.67 -12.66 -6.99
CA THR A 118 -0.57 -12.54 -7.76
C THR A 118 -0.41 -11.71 -9.02
N PRO A 119 0.14 -10.48 -8.99
CA PRO A 119 0.35 -9.73 -10.22
C PRO A 119 1.30 -10.45 -11.20
N ASN A 120 2.32 -11.18 -10.71
CA ASN A 120 3.15 -12.03 -11.57
C ASN A 120 2.31 -13.10 -12.30
N LYS A 121 1.44 -13.82 -11.58
CA LYS A 121 0.52 -14.81 -12.17
C LYS A 121 -0.44 -14.20 -13.20
N LEU A 122 -0.84 -12.96 -13.00
CA LEU A 122 -1.72 -12.23 -13.90
C LEU A 122 -0.97 -11.59 -15.09
N GLY A 123 0.35 -11.72 -15.17
CA GLY A 123 1.18 -11.17 -16.24
C GLY A 123 1.38 -9.65 -16.14
N TRP A 124 1.19 -9.07 -14.96
CA TRP A 124 1.47 -7.66 -14.72
C TRP A 124 2.98 -7.44 -14.58
N LYS A 125 3.45 -6.27 -14.97
CA LYS A 125 4.82 -5.85 -14.66
C LYS A 125 4.93 -5.53 -13.18
N THR A 126 5.94 -6.08 -12.49
CA THR A 126 6.09 -5.93 -11.03
C THR A 126 7.38 -5.22 -10.67
N ILE A 127 7.26 -4.27 -9.73
CA ILE A 127 8.37 -3.41 -9.30
C ILE A 127 8.41 -3.38 -7.78
N CYS A 128 9.55 -3.73 -7.19
CA CYS A 128 9.76 -3.65 -5.75
C CYS A 128 10.45 -2.35 -5.38
N LEU A 129 9.80 -1.57 -4.51
CA LEU A 129 10.46 -0.49 -3.78
C LEU A 129 11.30 -1.10 -2.66
N LEU A 130 12.62 -0.92 -2.76
CA LEU A 130 13.56 -1.45 -1.78
C LEU A 130 13.42 -0.73 -0.44
N ASP A 131 13.54 -1.51 0.63
CA ASP A 131 13.53 -1.00 1.99
C ASP A 131 14.75 -0.12 2.27
N ASP A 132 14.52 1.04 2.82
CA ASP A 132 15.53 1.98 3.32
C ASP A 132 15.69 1.93 4.86
N GLY A 133 15.20 0.86 5.48
CA GLY A 133 15.22 0.64 6.93
C GLY A 133 13.93 1.07 7.65
N ARG A 134 12.90 1.51 6.92
CA ARG A 134 11.60 1.92 7.48
C ARG A 134 10.52 0.85 7.42
N ASN A 135 10.74 -0.23 6.66
CA ASN A 135 9.74 -1.26 6.48
C ASN A 135 9.60 -2.15 7.72
N ILE A 136 8.36 -2.48 8.07
CA ILE A 136 8.06 -3.44 9.12
C ILE A 136 8.44 -4.88 8.70
N HIS A 137 8.35 -5.16 7.40
CA HIS A 137 8.61 -6.46 6.80
C HIS A 137 9.98 -6.48 6.14
N ARG A 138 10.83 -7.42 6.59
CA ARG A 138 12.13 -7.63 5.95
C ARG A 138 11.94 -8.15 4.53
N GLN A 139 12.68 -7.56 3.59
CA GLN A 139 12.76 -8.01 2.21
C GLN A 139 13.84 -9.10 2.09
N ASP A 140 13.44 -10.34 1.87
CA ASP A 140 14.32 -11.48 1.66
C ASP A 140 14.12 -12.01 0.23
N PHE A 141 15.07 -11.71 -0.65
CA PHE A 141 15.05 -12.08 -2.05
C PHE A 141 15.52 -13.53 -2.34
N SER A 142 15.81 -14.32 -1.30
CA SER A 142 16.09 -15.77 -1.43
C SER A 142 14.83 -16.63 -1.51
N CYS A 143 13.65 -16.00 -1.69
CA CYS A 143 12.37 -16.69 -1.83
C CYS A 143 12.18 -17.31 -3.23
N GLN A 144 11.07 -18.04 -3.41
CA GLN A 144 10.70 -18.65 -4.70
C GLN A 144 10.48 -17.57 -5.77
N GLU A 145 10.78 -17.90 -7.03
CA GLU A 145 10.74 -16.99 -8.18
C GLU A 145 9.40 -16.27 -8.34
N GLU A 146 8.30 -16.96 -8.08
CA GLU A 146 6.93 -16.40 -8.18
C GLU A 146 6.66 -15.21 -7.24
N TYR A 147 7.47 -15.06 -6.18
CA TYR A 147 7.40 -13.94 -5.23
C TYR A 147 8.37 -12.80 -5.57
N LEU A 148 9.23 -12.99 -6.58
CA LEU A 148 10.21 -11.99 -6.94
C LEU A 148 9.60 -10.94 -7.89
N PRO A 149 9.96 -9.66 -7.73
CA PRO A 149 9.57 -8.61 -8.68
C PRO A 149 10.43 -8.69 -9.95
N ASP A 150 9.91 -8.20 -11.07
CA ASP A 150 10.68 -8.04 -12.31
C ASP A 150 11.79 -6.99 -12.18
N VAL A 151 11.50 -5.90 -11.43
CA VAL A 151 12.38 -4.76 -11.28
C VAL A 151 12.48 -4.35 -9.81
N LYS A 152 13.62 -3.81 -9.42
CA LYS A 152 13.84 -3.23 -8.10
C LYS A 152 14.23 -1.76 -8.25
N ILE A 153 13.62 -0.90 -7.45
CA ILE A 153 13.91 0.54 -7.39
C ILE A 153 14.18 0.96 -5.95
N ARG A 154 14.92 2.04 -5.76
CA ARG A 154 15.19 2.61 -4.44
C ARG A 154 14.27 3.78 -4.11
N THR A 155 13.76 4.45 -5.14
CA THR A 155 12.86 5.60 -5.01
C THR A 155 11.75 5.51 -6.05
N LEU A 156 10.57 6.06 -5.73
CA LEU A 156 9.47 6.11 -6.68
C LEU A 156 9.77 7.01 -7.90
N LYS A 157 10.73 7.91 -7.81
CA LYS A 157 11.20 8.72 -8.92
C LYS A 157 11.80 7.89 -10.07
N GLU A 158 12.39 6.74 -9.75
CA GLU A 158 12.96 5.84 -10.77
C GLU A 158 11.91 5.26 -11.73
N LEU A 159 10.62 5.26 -11.32
CA LEU A 159 9.52 4.87 -12.21
C LEU A 159 9.44 5.73 -13.48
N LEU A 160 9.93 6.97 -13.44
CA LEU A 160 9.91 7.88 -14.58
C LEU A 160 10.93 7.53 -15.68
N SER A 161 11.82 6.60 -15.43
CA SER A 161 12.87 6.16 -16.36
C SER A 161 12.73 4.69 -16.79
N LEU A 162 11.66 4.02 -16.38
CA LEU A 162 11.33 2.65 -16.77
C LEU A 162 10.35 2.64 -17.94
#